data_4da3e72933523b0cb9a321f89f3bf37b
#
_entry.id   4da3e72933523b0cb9a321f89f3bf37b
#
_cell.length_a   1.000
_cell.length_b   1.000
_cell.length_c   1.000
_cell.angle_alpha   90.00
_cell.angle_beta   90.00
_cell.angle_gamma   90.00
#
_symmetry.space_group_name_H-M   'P 1'
#
loop_
_entity.id
_entity.type
_entity.pdbx_description
1 polymer ?
#
loop_
_entity_poly.entity_id
_entity_poly.type
_entity_poly.pdbx_seq_one_letter_code
_entity_poly.pdbx_strand_id
1 'polypeptide(L)'
;MKTKFTIFFLACSMIFACNNNNKDLEDGLYAEFNTSMGTMLIKLTYEKTPVTVANFVALAEGNHPKVDNDFKGKKFYNGIIFHRVIDKFMIQGGDPRGDGTGGPGYKFLDEIDLSLKHDKPGVLSMANSGPGTNGSQFFITEVATPHLDGRHTVFGHVVKGIEVQDAISNVETAVADRPVKDVVINKVKIIRVGPKAKKYDAVTTWNEMEPKLFMMQEEKKRAAIAKMDSLARIEKEKNINYRSKAKKLSSGVEIHFIDRGNGVKPMEGDEIFIYYEGYLASNGVLFGTNRKDIMINYDRYSEDSENKGWYDPLKVPFSNQMQLIEGFKEALMMMNVGDKVYAYIPSDMGYGSKAQGNTIPANSDLEFIIELIDISN
;
A
#
# COMPACT_ATOMS: atom_id res chain seq x y z
N MET A 1 -26.76 -31.24 -83.67
CA MET A 1 -25.69 -31.28 -82.66
C MET A 1 -26.14 -30.43 -81.50
N LYS A 2 -26.51 -31.03 -80.37
CA LYS A 2 -26.91 -30.35 -79.15
C LYS A 2 -25.81 -30.54 -78.11
N THR A 3 -25.09 -29.48 -77.85
CA THR A 3 -23.98 -29.50 -76.86
C THR A 3 -24.61 -29.25 -75.45
N LYS A 4 -24.48 -30.24 -74.56
CA LYS A 4 -24.91 -30.17 -73.17
C LYS A 4 -23.76 -29.49 -72.34
N PHE A 5 -24.03 -28.35 -71.75
CA PHE A 5 -23.17 -27.67 -70.77
C PHE A 5 -23.45 -28.26 -69.40
N THR A 6 -22.51 -28.97 -68.82
CA THR A 6 -22.59 -29.47 -67.43
C THR A 6 -21.94 -28.46 -66.50
N ILE A 7 -22.76 -27.82 -65.72
CA ILE A 7 -22.28 -26.86 -64.65
C ILE A 7 -21.85 -27.72 -63.46
N PHE A 8 -20.56 -27.65 -63.12
CA PHE A 8 -19.97 -28.29 -61.94
C PHE A 8 -20.08 -27.31 -60.77
N PHE A 9 -21.01 -27.62 -59.84
CA PHE A 9 -21.19 -26.84 -58.61
C PHE A 9 -20.11 -27.25 -57.60
N LEU A 10 -19.05 -26.46 -57.48
CA LEU A 10 -18.00 -26.66 -56.46
C LEU A 10 -18.52 -26.15 -55.11
N ALA A 11 -19.03 -27.06 -54.27
CA ALA A 11 -19.41 -26.77 -52.90
C ALA A 11 -18.14 -26.51 -52.07
N CYS A 12 -17.83 -25.25 -51.84
CA CYS A 12 -16.75 -24.83 -50.93
C CYS A 12 -17.22 -25.06 -49.49
N SER A 13 -16.88 -26.24 -48.94
CA SER A 13 -17.10 -26.54 -47.52
C SER A 13 -16.17 -25.63 -46.69
N MET A 14 -16.67 -24.53 -46.14
CA MET A 14 -15.99 -23.79 -45.13
C MET A 14 -15.91 -24.66 -43.85
N ILE A 15 -14.78 -25.31 -43.68
CA ILE A 15 -14.42 -25.96 -42.43
C ILE A 15 -14.19 -24.80 -41.44
N PHE A 16 -15.17 -24.54 -40.56
CA PHE A 16 -14.92 -23.76 -39.35
C PHE A 16 -13.92 -24.55 -38.49
N ALA A 17 -12.66 -24.27 -38.68
CA ALA A 17 -11.63 -24.71 -37.76
C ALA A 17 -11.94 -24.02 -36.43
N CYS A 18 -12.51 -24.74 -35.47
CA CYS A 18 -12.45 -24.39 -34.07
C CYS A 18 -10.98 -24.26 -33.70
N ASN A 19 -10.48 -23.04 -33.76
CA ASN A 19 -9.12 -22.70 -33.40
C ASN A 19 -8.98 -22.90 -31.89
N ASN A 20 -8.41 -24.04 -31.49
CA ASN A 20 -8.11 -24.37 -30.10
C ASN A 20 -6.86 -23.56 -29.70
N ASN A 21 -7.00 -22.23 -29.59
CA ASN A 21 -5.94 -21.25 -29.29
C ASN A 21 -5.23 -21.48 -27.94
N ASN A 22 -5.59 -22.54 -27.19
CA ASN A 22 -5.06 -22.80 -25.85
C ASN A 22 -3.88 -23.80 -25.84
N LYS A 23 -3.46 -24.35 -27.01
CA LYS A 23 -2.39 -25.36 -27.07
C LYS A 23 -1.01 -24.82 -26.70
N ASP A 24 -0.81 -23.49 -26.82
CA ASP A 24 0.45 -22.82 -26.60
C ASP A 24 0.52 -22.12 -25.24
N LEU A 25 -0.49 -22.31 -24.36
CA LEU A 25 -0.50 -21.75 -23.03
C LEU A 25 0.12 -22.70 -22.01
N GLU A 26 0.98 -22.17 -21.15
CA GLU A 26 1.47 -22.89 -19.97
C GLU A 26 0.32 -23.26 -19.02
N ASP A 27 0.58 -24.25 -18.16
CA ASP A 27 -0.36 -24.56 -17.07
C ASP A 27 -0.66 -23.32 -16.23
N GLY A 28 -1.94 -23.03 -16.02
CA GLY A 28 -2.36 -21.83 -15.30
C GLY A 28 -3.85 -21.52 -15.43
N LEU A 29 -4.27 -20.53 -14.65
CA LEU A 29 -5.58 -19.94 -14.69
C LEU A 29 -5.50 -18.60 -15.42
N TYR A 30 -6.37 -18.38 -16.39
CA TYR A 30 -6.34 -17.19 -17.24
C TYR A 30 -7.70 -16.53 -17.32
N ALA A 31 -7.70 -15.21 -17.50
CA ALA A 31 -8.87 -14.40 -17.84
C ALA A 31 -8.66 -13.80 -19.24
N GLU A 32 -9.54 -14.14 -20.17
CA GLU A 32 -9.62 -13.54 -21.49
C GLU A 32 -10.64 -12.39 -21.46
N PHE A 33 -10.13 -11.17 -21.62
CA PHE A 33 -10.95 -9.96 -21.72
C PHE A 33 -11.19 -9.65 -23.19
N ASN A 34 -12.42 -9.85 -23.64
CA ASN A 34 -12.87 -9.36 -24.94
C ASN A 34 -13.43 -7.96 -24.75
N THR A 35 -12.77 -6.96 -25.31
CA THR A 35 -13.18 -5.55 -25.21
C THR A 35 -13.64 -5.01 -26.56
N SER A 36 -14.21 -3.82 -26.56
CA SER A 36 -14.56 -3.09 -27.80
C SER A 36 -13.32 -2.68 -28.63
N MET A 37 -12.10 -2.77 -28.05
CA MET A 37 -10.86 -2.39 -28.72
C MET A 37 -9.92 -3.58 -29.00
N GLY A 38 -10.30 -4.81 -28.62
CA GLY A 38 -9.51 -6.01 -28.82
C GLY A 38 -9.55 -6.95 -27.63
N THR A 39 -8.71 -7.98 -27.69
CA THR A 39 -8.68 -9.04 -26.68
C THR A 39 -7.35 -9.04 -25.93
N MET A 40 -7.42 -9.07 -24.60
CA MET A 40 -6.28 -9.28 -23.70
C MET A 40 -6.40 -10.63 -23.00
N LEU A 41 -5.30 -11.36 -22.87
CA LEU A 41 -5.21 -12.58 -22.07
C LEU A 41 -4.34 -12.33 -20.85
N ILE A 42 -4.88 -12.56 -19.67
CA ILE A 42 -4.25 -12.28 -18.39
C ILE A 42 -4.04 -13.58 -17.62
N LYS A 43 -2.82 -13.88 -17.20
CA LYS A 43 -2.50 -15.00 -16.30
C LYS A 43 -2.76 -14.58 -14.87
N LEU A 44 -3.59 -15.34 -14.14
CA LEU A 44 -3.99 -15.07 -12.75
C LEU A 44 -3.07 -15.79 -11.76
N THR A 45 -2.77 -15.13 -10.64
CA THR A 45 -1.84 -15.63 -9.60
C THR A 45 -2.55 -16.42 -8.50
N TYR A 46 -3.45 -17.33 -8.87
CA TYR A 46 -4.36 -18.05 -7.97
C TYR A 46 -3.68 -18.85 -6.84
N GLU A 47 -2.39 -19.18 -6.98
CA GLU A 47 -1.62 -19.84 -5.91
C GLU A 47 -1.05 -18.84 -4.88
N LYS A 48 -0.85 -17.56 -5.26
CA LYS A 48 -0.26 -16.52 -4.41
C LYS A 48 -1.29 -15.59 -3.79
N THR A 49 -2.37 -15.33 -4.53
CA THR A 49 -3.48 -14.47 -4.11
C THR A 49 -4.82 -15.20 -4.30
N PRO A 50 -5.01 -16.34 -3.60
CA PRO A 50 -6.17 -17.22 -3.81
C PRO A 50 -7.51 -16.55 -3.56
N VAL A 51 -7.65 -15.69 -2.53
CA VAL A 51 -8.89 -15.00 -2.20
C VAL A 51 -9.25 -14.00 -3.29
N THR A 52 -8.28 -13.18 -3.71
CA THR A 52 -8.47 -12.13 -4.72
C THR A 52 -8.82 -12.74 -6.08
N VAL A 53 -8.11 -13.80 -6.48
CA VAL A 53 -8.41 -14.52 -7.72
C VAL A 53 -9.77 -15.22 -7.63
N ALA A 54 -10.12 -15.82 -6.49
CA ALA A 54 -11.42 -16.45 -6.29
C ALA A 54 -12.56 -15.43 -6.41
N ASN A 55 -12.41 -14.25 -5.80
CA ASN A 55 -13.33 -13.14 -5.95
C ASN A 55 -13.57 -12.79 -7.42
N PHE A 56 -12.48 -12.50 -8.13
CA PHE A 56 -12.53 -12.10 -9.54
C PHE A 56 -13.16 -13.19 -10.43
N VAL A 57 -12.74 -14.44 -10.27
CA VAL A 57 -13.23 -15.57 -11.07
C VAL A 57 -14.70 -15.85 -10.80
N ALA A 58 -15.12 -15.87 -9.53
CA ALA A 58 -16.51 -16.10 -9.16
C ALA A 58 -17.44 -14.99 -9.66
N LEU A 59 -17.01 -13.74 -9.66
CA LEU A 59 -17.73 -12.63 -10.27
C LEU A 59 -17.81 -12.78 -11.80
N ALA A 60 -16.70 -13.12 -12.46
CA ALA A 60 -16.67 -13.33 -13.90
C ALA A 60 -17.54 -14.51 -14.37
N GLU A 61 -17.66 -15.55 -13.56
CA GLU A 61 -18.50 -16.72 -13.83
C GLU A 61 -19.96 -16.55 -13.39
N GLY A 62 -20.26 -15.54 -12.53
CA GLY A 62 -21.60 -15.20 -12.07
C GLY A 62 -22.07 -16.03 -10.89
N ASN A 63 -21.18 -16.62 -10.12
CA ASN A 63 -21.49 -17.53 -9.02
C ASN A 63 -20.91 -17.11 -7.66
N HIS A 64 -20.48 -15.84 -7.51
CA HIS A 64 -19.90 -15.35 -6.26
C HIS A 64 -20.94 -15.37 -5.12
N PRO A 65 -20.63 -16.02 -3.95
CA PRO A 65 -21.62 -16.27 -2.91
C PRO A 65 -22.12 -15.00 -2.17
N LYS A 66 -21.29 -13.95 -2.10
CA LYS A 66 -21.60 -12.70 -1.39
C LYS A 66 -22.06 -11.56 -2.31
N VAL A 67 -22.16 -11.79 -3.62
CA VAL A 67 -22.55 -10.72 -4.56
C VAL A 67 -23.98 -10.26 -4.30
N ASP A 68 -24.24 -8.97 -4.44
CA ASP A 68 -25.57 -8.38 -4.33
C ASP A 68 -26.60 -9.09 -5.21
N ASN A 69 -27.85 -9.10 -4.76
CA ASN A 69 -28.95 -9.78 -5.43
C ASN A 69 -29.14 -9.34 -6.88
N ASP A 70 -28.87 -8.08 -7.16
CA ASP A 70 -28.95 -7.50 -8.52
C ASP A 70 -27.97 -8.13 -9.50
N PHE A 71 -26.90 -8.73 -9.03
CA PHE A 71 -25.84 -9.37 -9.82
C PHE A 71 -25.82 -10.91 -9.73
N LYS A 72 -26.66 -11.51 -8.90
CA LYS A 72 -26.73 -12.98 -8.77
C LYS A 72 -27.00 -13.66 -10.11
N GLY A 73 -26.17 -14.67 -10.44
CA GLY A 73 -26.27 -15.43 -11.67
C GLY A 73 -25.83 -14.68 -12.93
N LYS A 74 -25.41 -13.42 -12.79
CA LYS A 74 -24.91 -12.61 -13.91
C LYS A 74 -23.39 -12.66 -13.97
N LYS A 75 -22.83 -12.74 -15.17
CA LYS A 75 -21.39 -12.58 -15.41
C LYS A 75 -21.05 -11.11 -15.17
N PHE A 76 -20.58 -10.79 -13.97
CA PHE A 76 -20.48 -9.46 -13.42
C PHE A 76 -19.77 -8.45 -14.32
N TYR A 77 -18.67 -8.86 -14.97
CA TYR A 77 -17.84 -7.97 -15.77
C TYR A 77 -18.33 -7.76 -17.20
N ASN A 78 -19.34 -8.50 -17.64
CA ASN A 78 -19.83 -8.35 -19.02
C ASN A 78 -20.65 -7.04 -19.15
N GLY A 79 -20.28 -6.21 -20.12
CA GLY A 79 -20.92 -4.92 -20.38
C GLY A 79 -20.40 -3.77 -19.51
N ILE A 80 -19.46 -4.02 -18.60
CA ILE A 80 -18.82 -2.98 -17.79
C ILE A 80 -17.78 -2.24 -18.63
N ILE A 81 -17.55 -0.97 -18.31
CA ILE A 81 -16.59 -0.11 -19.01
C ILE A 81 -15.28 0.06 -18.21
N PHE A 82 -14.22 0.45 -18.92
CA PHE A 82 -13.10 1.12 -18.29
C PHE A 82 -13.49 2.58 -18.04
N HIS A 83 -13.90 2.88 -16.81
CA HIS A 83 -14.47 4.18 -16.44
C HIS A 83 -13.44 5.25 -16.13
N ARG A 84 -12.17 4.85 -15.91
CA ARG A 84 -11.05 5.76 -15.65
C ARG A 84 -9.80 5.25 -16.38
N VAL A 85 -9.21 6.12 -17.20
CA VAL A 85 -8.04 5.80 -18.04
C VAL A 85 -7.07 6.96 -17.94
N ILE A 86 -5.83 6.67 -17.55
CA ILE A 86 -4.77 7.67 -17.45
C ILE A 86 -3.55 7.19 -18.24
N ASP A 87 -3.19 7.93 -19.28
CA ASP A 87 -1.96 7.74 -20.05
C ASP A 87 -0.74 7.71 -19.12
N LYS A 88 0.21 6.80 -19.40
CA LYS A 88 1.43 6.55 -18.60
C LYS A 88 1.16 6.19 -17.14
N PHE A 89 0.00 5.61 -16.86
CA PHE A 89 -0.32 5.10 -15.54
C PHE A 89 -1.09 3.79 -15.57
N MET A 90 -2.42 3.80 -15.84
CA MET A 90 -3.25 2.60 -15.79
C MET A 90 -4.61 2.77 -16.47
N ILE A 91 -5.27 1.65 -16.74
CA ILE A 91 -6.69 1.59 -17.10
C ILE A 91 -7.47 0.92 -15.99
N GLN A 92 -8.56 1.53 -15.52
CA GLN A 92 -9.37 1.05 -14.39
C GLN A 92 -10.80 0.73 -14.82
N GLY A 93 -11.26 -0.47 -14.43
CA GLY A 93 -12.60 -0.98 -14.71
C GLY A 93 -13.17 -1.77 -13.54
N GLY A 94 -14.22 -2.59 -13.80
CA GLY A 94 -14.82 -3.45 -12.79
C GLY A 94 -15.89 -2.77 -11.93
N ASP A 95 -16.29 -1.56 -12.25
CA ASP A 95 -17.39 -0.84 -11.62
C ASP A 95 -18.69 -1.03 -12.40
N PRO A 96 -19.75 -1.66 -11.82
CA PRO A 96 -21.03 -1.85 -12.51
C PRO A 96 -21.80 -0.56 -12.75
N ARG A 97 -21.48 0.54 -12.05
CA ARG A 97 -22.09 1.87 -12.27
C ARG A 97 -21.32 2.67 -13.33
N GLY A 98 -20.03 2.37 -13.52
CA GLY A 98 -19.19 3.07 -14.49
C GLY A 98 -18.83 4.51 -14.10
N ASP A 99 -18.89 4.86 -12.81
CA ASP A 99 -18.58 6.20 -12.27
C ASP A 99 -17.51 6.17 -11.15
N GLY A 100 -16.95 4.99 -10.86
CA GLY A 100 -15.93 4.78 -9.81
C GLY A 100 -16.52 4.47 -8.43
N THR A 101 -17.85 4.57 -8.24
CA THR A 101 -18.50 4.41 -6.92
C THR A 101 -19.14 3.04 -6.71
N GLY A 102 -19.29 2.24 -7.77
CA GLY A 102 -19.96 0.95 -7.74
C GLY A 102 -19.07 -0.18 -7.29
N GLY A 103 -19.71 -1.31 -6.98
CA GLY A 103 -19.03 -2.54 -6.55
C GLY A 103 -19.99 -3.71 -6.43
N PRO A 104 -19.51 -4.85 -5.91
CA PRO A 104 -20.27 -6.10 -5.88
C PRO A 104 -21.20 -6.22 -4.66
N GLY A 105 -21.31 -5.19 -3.80
CA GLY A 105 -22.13 -5.17 -2.59
C GLY A 105 -21.42 -5.61 -1.30
N TYR A 106 -20.15 -5.94 -1.38
CA TYR A 106 -19.31 -6.29 -0.23
C TYR A 106 -17.88 -5.78 -0.43
N LYS A 107 -17.09 -5.85 0.62
CA LYS A 107 -15.64 -5.58 0.62
C LYS A 107 -14.88 -6.75 1.24
N PHE A 108 -13.60 -6.89 0.85
CA PHE A 108 -12.70 -7.89 1.41
C PHE A 108 -11.28 -7.33 1.59
N LEU A 109 -10.48 -8.03 2.41
CA LEU A 109 -9.16 -7.59 2.83
C LEU A 109 -8.13 -7.69 1.70
N ASP A 110 -7.05 -6.89 1.80
CA ASP A 110 -5.91 -6.98 0.89
C ASP A 110 -5.18 -8.30 1.08
N GLU A 111 -4.70 -8.88 -0.01
CA GLU A 111 -3.94 -10.12 -0.04
C GLU A 111 -2.57 -9.86 -0.67
N ILE A 112 -1.71 -9.16 0.09
CA ILE A 112 -0.41 -8.69 -0.41
C ILE A 112 0.61 -9.83 -0.37
N ASP A 113 1.13 -10.21 -1.55
CA ASP A 113 2.33 -11.05 -1.72
C ASP A 113 3.50 -10.16 -2.15
N LEU A 114 4.55 -10.09 -1.32
CA LEU A 114 5.71 -9.21 -1.56
C LEU A 114 6.51 -9.56 -2.82
N SER A 115 6.33 -10.74 -3.39
CA SER A 115 6.95 -11.14 -4.67
C SER A 115 6.19 -10.65 -5.89
N LEU A 116 4.96 -10.17 -5.71
CA LEU A 116 4.13 -9.59 -6.76
C LEU A 116 4.22 -8.07 -6.71
N LYS A 117 4.74 -7.47 -7.77
CA LYS A 117 5.08 -6.06 -7.86
C LYS A 117 4.38 -5.38 -9.02
N HIS A 118 4.19 -4.06 -8.90
CA HIS A 118 3.77 -3.20 -10.01
C HIS A 118 5.01 -2.71 -10.79
N ASP A 119 5.86 -3.63 -11.22
CA ASP A 119 7.20 -3.38 -11.77
C ASP A 119 7.25 -3.21 -13.31
N LYS A 120 6.12 -3.37 -13.98
CA LYS A 120 6.04 -3.40 -15.45
C LYS A 120 4.64 -3.06 -15.97
N PRO A 121 4.49 -2.80 -17.29
CA PRO A 121 3.20 -2.77 -17.96
C PRO A 121 2.42 -4.08 -17.82
N GLY A 122 1.08 -4.00 -17.83
CA GLY A 122 0.20 -5.16 -17.87
C GLY A 122 -0.03 -5.87 -16.54
N VAL A 123 0.38 -5.28 -15.41
CA VAL A 123 0.07 -5.84 -14.07
C VAL A 123 -1.40 -5.60 -13.75
N LEU A 124 -2.14 -6.69 -13.45
CA LEU A 124 -3.53 -6.64 -13.00
C LEU A 124 -3.56 -6.58 -11.46
N SER A 125 -4.19 -5.53 -10.93
CA SER A 125 -4.24 -5.26 -9.49
C SER A 125 -5.61 -4.76 -9.05
N MET A 126 -5.96 -4.95 -7.76
CA MET A 126 -7.22 -4.48 -7.20
C MET A 126 -7.21 -2.96 -6.95
N ALA A 127 -8.25 -2.28 -7.42
CA ALA A 127 -8.53 -0.93 -6.98
C ALA A 127 -9.24 -0.94 -5.63
N ASN A 128 -8.83 -0.05 -4.72
CA ASN A 128 -9.41 0.12 -3.40
C ASN A 128 -9.39 1.59 -2.94
N SER A 129 -10.16 1.93 -1.92
CA SER A 129 -10.23 3.25 -1.28
C SER A 129 -9.48 3.28 0.06
N GLY A 130 -8.46 2.45 0.21
CA GLY A 130 -7.68 2.24 1.43
C GLY A 130 -7.69 0.77 1.86
N PRO A 131 -6.93 0.42 2.89
CA PRO A 131 -6.74 -0.96 3.31
C PRO A 131 -8.05 -1.71 3.56
N GLY A 132 -8.16 -2.93 3.02
CA GLY A 132 -9.31 -3.82 3.26
C GLY A 132 -10.61 -3.38 2.58
N THR A 133 -10.54 -2.56 1.52
CA THR A 133 -11.73 -2.08 0.82
C THR A 133 -11.86 -2.61 -0.61
N ASN A 134 -11.23 -3.75 -0.92
CA ASN A 134 -11.34 -4.38 -2.23
C ASN A 134 -12.78 -4.82 -2.51
N GLY A 135 -13.19 -4.73 -3.75
CA GLY A 135 -14.51 -5.17 -4.22
C GLY A 135 -14.42 -5.86 -5.58
N SER A 136 -14.99 -5.27 -6.62
CA SER A 136 -14.90 -5.74 -8.00
C SER A 136 -13.99 -4.90 -8.89
N GLN A 137 -13.64 -3.68 -8.48
CA GLN A 137 -12.83 -2.79 -9.29
C GLN A 137 -11.37 -3.24 -9.35
N PHE A 138 -10.80 -3.17 -10.53
CA PHE A 138 -9.41 -3.51 -10.80
C PHE A 138 -8.78 -2.48 -11.75
N PHE A 139 -7.46 -2.48 -11.82
CA PHE A 139 -6.72 -1.73 -12.83
C PHE A 139 -5.64 -2.59 -13.49
N ILE A 140 -5.23 -2.18 -14.68
CA ILE A 140 -4.11 -2.78 -15.42
C ILE A 140 -3.10 -1.67 -15.67
N THR A 141 -1.87 -1.85 -15.25
CA THR A 141 -0.80 -0.84 -15.38
C THR A 141 -0.34 -0.68 -16.81
N GLU A 142 -0.04 0.54 -17.22
CA GLU A 142 0.61 0.85 -18.50
C GLU A 142 2.14 0.99 -18.35
N VAL A 143 2.59 1.41 -17.19
CA VAL A 143 4.00 1.54 -16.83
C VAL A 143 4.25 0.93 -15.45
N ALA A 144 5.51 0.82 -15.03
CA ALA A 144 5.84 0.45 -13.66
C ALA A 144 5.32 1.52 -12.68
N THR A 145 4.63 1.08 -11.60
CA THR A 145 4.03 1.95 -10.59
C THR A 145 4.39 1.46 -9.17
N PRO A 146 5.70 1.44 -8.80
CA PRO A 146 6.17 0.80 -7.56
C PRO A 146 5.61 1.45 -6.28
N HIS A 147 5.12 2.69 -6.35
CA HIS A 147 4.44 3.38 -5.25
C HIS A 147 3.11 2.73 -4.82
N LEU A 148 2.56 1.81 -5.63
CA LEU A 148 1.36 1.03 -5.32
C LEU A 148 1.69 -0.31 -4.63
N ASP A 149 2.95 -0.71 -4.57
CA ASP A 149 3.39 -1.94 -3.92
C ASP A 149 3.01 -1.95 -2.43
N GLY A 150 2.49 -3.09 -1.96
CA GLY A 150 2.02 -3.24 -0.59
C GLY A 150 0.70 -2.53 -0.25
N ARG A 151 0.12 -1.78 -1.19
CA ARG A 151 -1.15 -1.05 -1.02
C ARG A 151 -2.30 -1.62 -1.84
N HIS A 152 -1.98 -2.21 -2.98
CA HIS A 152 -2.93 -2.82 -3.89
C HIS A 152 -2.53 -4.27 -4.17
N THR A 153 -3.50 -5.18 -4.15
CA THR A 153 -3.26 -6.60 -4.37
C THR A 153 -3.05 -6.89 -5.85
N VAL A 154 -1.83 -7.23 -6.23
CA VAL A 154 -1.53 -7.76 -7.56
C VAL A 154 -2.04 -9.18 -7.66
N PHE A 155 -2.85 -9.51 -8.67
CA PHE A 155 -3.44 -10.83 -8.83
C PHE A 155 -3.37 -11.40 -10.26
N GLY A 156 -2.63 -10.76 -11.16
CA GLY A 156 -2.38 -11.25 -12.50
C GLY A 156 -1.51 -10.34 -13.33
N HIS A 157 -1.23 -10.77 -14.58
CA HIS A 157 -0.54 -9.96 -15.56
C HIS A 157 -0.93 -10.34 -16.98
N VAL A 158 -0.91 -9.36 -17.88
CA VAL A 158 -1.20 -9.56 -19.32
C VAL A 158 -0.10 -10.40 -19.94
N VAL A 159 -0.48 -11.51 -20.59
CA VAL A 159 0.45 -12.42 -21.30
C VAL A 159 0.30 -12.35 -22.81
N LYS A 160 -0.87 -11.88 -23.31
CA LYS A 160 -1.10 -11.58 -24.73
C LYS A 160 -2.03 -10.38 -24.83
N GLY A 161 -1.85 -9.53 -25.84
CA GLY A 161 -2.71 -8.37 -26.08
C GLY A 161 -2.31 -7.15 -25.27
N ILE A 162 -1.03 -6.99 -24.91
CA ILE A 162 -0.54 -5.78 -24.22
C ILE A 162 -0.72 -4.52 -25.07
N GLU A 163 -0.69 -4.64 -26.39
CA GLU A 163 -0.97 -3.57 -27.34
C GLU A 163 -2.44 -3.09 -27.27
N VAL A 164 -3.36 -3.96 -26.84
CA VAL A 164 -4.76 -3.56 -26.60
C VAL A 164 -4.88 -2.72 -25.33
N GLN A 165 -4.14 -3.08 -24.27
CA GLN A 165 -4.07 -2.29 -23.05
C GLN A 165 -3.48 -0.91 -23.34
N ASP A 166 -2.37 -0.85 -24.08
CA ASP A 166 -1.73 0.40 -24.52
C ASP A 166 -2.70 1.26 -25.37
N ALA A 167 -3.41 0.65 -26.33
CA ALA A 167 -4.40 1.34 -27.13
C ALA A 167 -5.57 1.91 -26.29
N ILE A 168 -5.98 1.21 -25.23
CA ILE A 168 -7.02 1.69 -24.31
C ILE A 168 -6.49 2.84 -23.46
N SER A 169 -5.26 2.80 -22.96
CA SER A 169 -4.70 3.87 -22.12
C SER A 169 -4.48 5.18 -22.89
N ASN A 170 -4.38 5.10 -24.21
CA ASN A 170 -4.18 6.26 -25.11
C ASN A 170 -5.48 6.81 -25.72
N VAL A 171 -6.67 6.40 -25.27
CA VAL A 171 -7.92 6.99 -25.78
C VAL A 171 -8.10 8.41 -25.26
N GLU A 172 -8.82 9.23 -26.01
CA GLU A 172 -9.23 10.56 -25.57
C GLU A 172 -10.10 10.46 -24.31
N THR A 173 -9.76 11.25 -23.29
CA THR A 173 -10.47 11.28 -22.00
C THR A 173 -11.10 12.65 -21.73
N ALA A 174 -12.21 12.64 -21.00
CA ALA A 174 -12.94 13.79 -20.51
C ALA A 174 -12.64 14.05 -19.02
N VAL A 175 -13.50 14.80 -18.35
CA VAL A 175 -13.41 15.07 -16.90
C VAL A 175 -13.34 13.76 -16.09
N ALA A 176 -12.52 13.74 -15.06
CA ALA A 176 -12.24 12.59 -14.20
C ALA A 176 -11.62 11.38 -14.94
N ASP A 177 -10.81 11.65 -15.97
CA ASP A 177 -10.07 10.64 -16.74
C ASP A 177 -11.00 9.60 -17.41
N ARG A 178 -12.27 9.93 -17.64
CA ARG A 178 -13.23 9.05 -18.30
C ARG A 178 -13.03 9.08 -19.81
N PRO A 179 -12.92 7.92 -20.50
CA PRO A 179 -12.92 7.88 -21.96
C PRO A 179 -14.11 8.63 -22.57
N VAL A 180 -13.87 9.51 -23.57
CA VAL A 180 -14.92 10.22 -24.32
C VAL A 180 -15.85 9.24 -25.00
N LYS A 181 -15.30 8.14 -25.53
CA LYS A 181 -16.05 7.00 -26.07
C LYS A 181 -15.84 5.81 -25.15
N ASP A 182 -16.92 5.28 -24.59
CA ASP A 182 -16.84 4.14 -23.66
C ASP A 182 -16.07 2.97 -24.25
N VAL A 183 -15.09 2.47 -23.51
CA VAL A 183 -14.36 1.23 -23.79
C VAL A 183 -15.02 0.12 -22.99
N VAL A 184 -15.74 -0.76 -23.67
CA VAL A 184 -16.59 -1.79 -23.05
C VAL A 184 -15.85 -3.11 -22.94
N ILE A 185 -15.95 -3.77 -21.79
CA ILE A 185 -15.60 -5.17 -21.58
C ILE A 185 -16.80 -6.01 -22.03
N ASN A 186 -16.79 -6.47 -23.27
CA ASN A 186 -17.90 -7.25 -23.82
C ASN A 186 -18.09 -8.57 -23.07
N LYS A 187 -16.97 -9.21 -22.70
CA LYS A 187 -16.96 -10.50 -22.00
C LYS A 187 -15.65 -10.77 -21.33
N VAL A 188 -15.71 -11.33 -20.12
CA VAL A 188 -14.58 -11.99 -19.45
C VAL A 188 -14.81 -13.50 -19.46
N LYS A 189 -13.84 -14.26 -20.00
CA LYS A 189 -13.88 -15.73 -20.04
C LYS A 189 -12.71 -16.31 -19.25
N ILE A 190 -13.02 -17.20 -18.31
CA ILE A 190 -12.02 -17.91 -17.52
C ILE A 190 -11.54 -19.16 -18.28
N ILE A 191 -10.23 -19.29 -18.42
CA ILE A 191 -9.57 -20.41 -19.13
C ILE A 191 -8.68 -21.14 -18.12
N ARG A 192 -8.86 -22.46 -18.04
CA ARG A 192 -8.15 -23.36 -17.13
C ARG A 192 -7.26 -24.31 -17.92
N VAL A 193 -5.93 -24.18 -17.81
CA VAL A 193 -4.94 -25.02 -18.49
C VAL A 193 -4.17 -25.84 -17.46
N GLY A 194 -4.02 -27.12 -17.71
CA GLY A 194 -3.33 -28.06 -16.83
C GLY A 194 -4.18 -28.60 -15.67
N PRO A 195 -3.67 -29.63 -14.96
CA PRO A 195 -4.45 -30.38 -13.98
C PRO A 195 -4.88 -29.57 -12.76
N LYS A 196 -4.01 -28.68 -12.24
CA LYS A 196 -4.30 -27.84 -11.07
C LYS A 196 -5.39 -26.81 -11.39
N ALA A 197 -5.23 -26.06 -12.48
CA ALA A 197 -6.21 -25.05 -12.87
C ALA A 197 -7.57 -25.63 -13.24
N LYS A 198 -7.62 -26.83 -13.85
CA LYS A 198 -8.88 -27.54 -14.17
C LYS A 198 -9.66 -27.93 -12.92
N LYS A 199 -8.99 -28.17 -11.78
CA LYS A 199 -9.63 -28.46 -10.48
C LYS A 199 -9.98 -27.22 -9.68
N TYR A 200 -9.53 -26.04 -10.12
CA TYR A 200 -9.76 -24.80 -9.41
C TYR A 200 -11.25 -24.43 -9.42
N ASP A 201 -11.85 -24.35 -8.23
CA ASP A 201 -13.19 -23.87 -7.99
C ASP A 201 -13.14 -22.58 -7.16
N ALA A 202 -13.63 -21.49 -7.77
CA ALA A 202 -13.52 -20.16 -7.15
C ALA A 202 -14.40 -20.01 -5.93
N VAL A 203 -15.61 -20.61 -5.92
CA VAL A 203 -16.54 -20.49 -4.80
C VAL A 203 -16.02 -21.25 -3.58
N THR A 204 -15.54 -22.47 -3.79
CA THR A 204 -14.91 -23.27 -2.73
C THR A 204 -13.66 -22.55 -2.20
N THR A 205 -12.79 -22.06 -3.09
CA THR A 205 -11.59 -21.33 -2.67
C THR A 205 -11.93 -20.08 -1.85
N TRP A 206 -12.91 -19.28 -2.30
CA TRP A 206 -13.38 -18.13 -1.55
C TRP A 206 -13.87 -18.50 -0.15
N ASN A 207 -14.76 -19.46 -0.06
CA ASN A 207 -15.37 -19.87 1.22
C ASN A 207 -14.34 -20.43 2.21
N GLU A 208 -13.29 -21.08 1.73
CA GLU A 208 -12.24 -21.65 2.58
C GLU A 208 -11.15 -20.64 2.94
N MET A 209 -10.77 -19.75 2.02
CA MET A 209 -9.59 -18.94 2.18
C MET A 209 -9.87 -17.52 2.70
N GLU A 210 -11.02 -16.92 2.40
CA GLU A 210 -11.35 -15.57 2.90
C GLU A 210 -11.42 -15.51 4.42
N PRO A 211 -12.05 -16.47 5.14
CA PRO A 211 -12.00 -16.49 6.59
C PRO A 211 -10.59 -16.69 7.15
N LYS A 212 -9.75 -17.48 6.48
CA LYS A 212 -8.35 -17.67 6.89
C LYS A 212 -7.54 -16.40 6.72
N LEU A 213 -7.70 -15.69 5.58
CA LEU A 213 -7.05 -14.39 5.35
C LEU A 213 -7.45 -13.39 6.44
N PHE A 214 -8.73 -13.33 6.81
CA PHE A 214 -9.22 -12.49 7.89
C PHE A 214 -8.53 -12.83 9.22
N MET A 215 -8.51 -14.10 9.61
CA MET A 215 -7.86 -14.55 10.85
C MET A 215 -6.36 -14.23 10.87
N MET A 216 -5.65 -14.48 9.77
CA MET A 216 -4.22 -14.17 9.65
C MET A 216 -3.93 -12.67 9.80
N GLN A 217 -4.75 -11.81 9.22
CA GLN A 217 -4.58 -10.37 9.35
C GLN A 217 -4.89 -9.86 10.76
N GLU A 218 -5.94 -10.38 11.41
CA GLU A 218 -6.25 -10.05 12.81
C GLU A 218 -5.15 -10.51 13.76
N GLU A 219 -4.58 -11.70 13.55
CA GLU A 219 -3.44 -12.19 14.33
C GLU A 219 -2.20 -11.30 14.14
N LYS A 220 -1.87 -10.96 12.90
CA LYS A 220 -0.77 -10.03 12.58
C LYS A 220 -0.97 -8.66 13.24
N LYS A 221 -2.19 -8.14 13.21
CA LYS A 221 -2.53 -6.87 13.87
C LYS A 221 -2.37 -6.94 15.39
N ARG A 222 -2.85 -8.02 16.01
CA ARG A 222 -2.68 -8.26 17.46
C ARG A 222 -1.20 -8.38 17.84
N ALA A 223 -0.42 -9.11 17.05
CA ALA A 223 1.01 -9.25 17.27
C ALA A 223 1.75 -7.89 17.15
N ALA A 224 1.38 -7.07 16.17
CA ALA A 224 1.94 -5.72 16.01
C ALA A 224 1.60 -4.82 17.21
N ILE A 225 0.36 -4.83 17.70
CA ILE A 225 -0.04 -4.08 18.90
C ILE A 225 0.74 -4.57 20.13
N ALA A 226 0.80 -5.87 20.35
CA ALA A 226 1.53 -6.45 21.48
C ALA A 226 3.03 -6.10 21.45
N LYS A 227 3.64 -6.06 20.26
CA LYS A 227 5.03 -5.58 20.07
C LYS A 227 5.17 -4.11 20.49
N MET A 228 4.26 -3.23 20.02
CA MET A 228 4.29 -1.81 20.37
C MET A 228 4.12 -1.58 21.86
N ASP A 229 3.18 -2.28 22.50
CA ASP A 229 2.96 -2.21 23.95
C ASP A 229 4.18 -2.69 24.74
N SER A 230 4.83 -3.76 24.26
CA SER A 230 6.08 -4.27 24.88
C SER A 230 7.21 -3.26 24.78
N LEU A 231 7.42 -2.65 23.60
CA LEU A 231 8.44 -1.63 23.40
C LEU A 231 8.15 -0.40 24.26
N ALA A 232 6.90 0.08 24.30
CA ALA A 232 6.51 1.21 25.13
C ALA A 232 6.78 0.97 26.62
N ARG A 233 6.49 -0.25 27.12
CA ARG A 233 6.79 -0.60 28.51
C ARG A 233 8.29 -0.62 28.79
N ILE A 234 9.11 -1.17 27.90
CA ILE A 234 10.58 -1.20 28.04
C ILE A 234 11.13 0.22 28.10
N GLU A 235 10.70 1.11 27.19
CA GLU A 235 11.16 2.49 27.18
C GLU A 235 10.64 3.27 28.41
N LYS A 236 9.42 3.00 28.85
CA LYS A 236 8.90 3.58 30.09
C LYS A 236 9.74 3.23 31.33
N GLU A 237 10.10 1.96 31.49
CA GLU A 237 10.95 1.48 32.59
C GLU A 237 12.35 2.12 32.53
N LYS A 238 12.96 2.18 31.34
CA LYS A 238 14.24 2.83 31.10
C LYS A 238 14.19 4.34 31.44
N ASN A 239 13.15 5.02 31.01
CA ASN A 239 12.97 6.46 31.24
C ASN A 239 12.71 6.77 32.71
N ILE A 240 11.97 5.94 33.44
CA ILE A 240 11.83 6.04 34.92
C ILE A 240 13.20 5.97 35.58
N ASN A 241 14.10 5.06 35.19
CA ASN A 241 15.45 4.98 35.74
C ASN A 241 16.28 6.23 35.41
N TYR A 242 16.18 6.80 34.22
CA TYR A 242 16.86 8.05 33.88
C TYR A 242 16.29 9.22 34.69
N ARG A 243 14.98 9.34 34.80
CA ARG A 243 14.31 10.38 35.57
C ARG A 243 14.67 10.36 37.03
N SER A 244 14.85 9.18 37.63
CA SER A 244 15.26 9.04 39.04
C SER A 244 16.65 9.66 39.35
N LYS A 245 17.47 9.85 38.30
CA LYS A 245 18.82 10.44 38.38
C LYS A 245 18.85 11.88 37.85
N ALA A 246 17.72 12.38 37.36
CA ALA A 246 17.64 13.68 36.70
C ALA A 246 17.66 14.82 37.71
N LYS A 247 18.30 15.90 37.30
CA LYS A 247 18.24 17.20 38.03
C LYS A 247 17.05 18.00 37.52
N LYS A 248 16.18 18.43 38.43
CA LYS A 248 15.05 19.30 38.12
C LYS A 248 15.52 20.74 38.04
N LEU A 249 15.11 21.42 36.95
CA LEU A 249 15.36 22.85 36.72
C LEU A 249 14.21 23.70 37.24
N SER A 250 14.41 25.02 37.28
CA SER A 250 13.39 25.98 37.75
C SER A 250 12.15 26.01 36.83
N SER A 251 12.30 25.68 35.58
CA SER A 251 11.23 25.54 34.60
C SER A 251 10.34 24.31 34.81
N GLY A 252 10.77 23.37 35.65
CA GLY A 252 10.14 22.05 35.79
C GLY A 252 10.70 20.98 34.90
N VAL A 253 11.52 21.29 33.91
CA VAL A 253 12.26 20.33 33.08
C VAL A 253 13.23 19.54 33.97
N GLU A 254 13.34 18.22 33.72
CA GLU A 254 14.27 17.35 34.44
C GLU A 254 15.27 16.75 33.46
N ILE A 255 16.57 16.89 33.72
CA ILE A 255 17.65 16.50 32.82
C ILE A 255 18.60 15.52 33.49
N HIS A 256 18.90 14.40 32.80
CA HIS A 256 19.95 13.45 33.17
C HIS A 256 20.88 13.26 32.00
N PHE A 257 22.19 13.44 32.21
CA PHE A 257 23.21 13.12 31.22
C PHE A 257 23.46 11.60 31.21
N ILE A 258 23.05 10.93 30.16
CA ILE A 258 23.26 9.50 29.97
C ILE A 258 24.74 9.26 29.67
N ASP A 259 25.29 10.02 28.71
CA ASP A 259 26.70 10.03 28.34
C ASP A 259 27.21 11.47 28.25
N ARG A 260 28.46 11.68 28.62
CA ARG A 260 29.14 12.95 28.48
C ARG A 260 30.13 12.90 27.34
N GLY A 261 29.95 13.79 26.35
CA GLY A 261 30.94 14.06 25.34
C GLY A 261 32.12 14.86 25.87
N ASN A 262 33.18 14.87 25.12
CA ASN A 262 34.37 15.68 25.34
C ASN A 262 34.50 16.82 24.33
N GLY A 263 33.48 17.07 23.54
CA GLY A 263 33.43 18.09 22.53
C GLY A 263 33.18 19.49 23.08
N VAL A 264 33.21 20.47 22.18
CA VAL A 264 33.00 21.89 22.52
C VAL A 264 31.53 22.16 22.78
N LYS A 265 31.29 23.23 23.56
CA LYS A 265 29.93 23.75 23.73
C LYS A 265 29.57 24.60 22.52
N PRO A 266 28.38 24.38 21.89
CA PRO A 266 27.92 25.25 20.82
C PRO A 266 27.78 26.69 21.26
N MET A 267 28.07 27.63 20.36
CA MET A 267 27.89 29.08 20.56
C MET A 267 26.64 29.53 19.78
N GLU A 268 26.10 30.67 20.18
CA GLU A 268 24.96 31.26 19.47
C GLU A 268 25.35 31.56 18.00
N GLY A 269 24.55 31.04 17.10
CA GLY A 269 24.78 31.14 15.65
C GLY A 269 25.37 29.89 15.01
N ASP A 270 25.90 28.95 15.77
CA ASP A 270 26.34 27.66 15.26
C ASP A 270 25.15 26.85 14.72
N GLU A 271 25.37 25.99 13.76
CA GLU A 271 24.41 24.96 13.36
C GLU A 271 24.75 23.65 14.10
N ILE A 272 23.80 23.13 14.85
CA ILE A 272 23.95 21.85 15.57
C ILE A 272 23.24 20.72 14.85
N PHE A 273 23.78 19.53 14.99
CA PHE A 273 23.23 18.28 14.43
C PHE A 273 22.84 17.34 15.56
N ILE A 274 21.57 16.93 15.58
CA ILE A 274 21.01 16.13 16.67
C ILE A 274 20.29 14.90 16.16
N TYR A 275 20.42 13.82 16.95
CA TYR A 275 19.45 12.72 16.94
C TYR A 275 18.53 12.85 18.15
N TYR A 276 17.29 12.41 17.98
CA TYR A 276 16.35 12.38 19.09
C TYR A 276 15.42 11.19 19.04
N GLU A 277 14.88 10.85 20.19
CA GLU A 277 13.77 9.93 20.41
C GLU A 277 12.78 10.64 21.33
N GLY A 278 11.49 10.70 20.96
CA GLY A 278 10.46 11.37 21.74
C GLY A 278 9.36 10.40 22.18
N TYR A 279 9.08 10.36 23.47
CA TYR A 279 8.12 9.45 24.10
C TYR A 279 7.07 10.20 24.92
N LEU A 280 5.85 9.65 24.97
CA LEU A 280 4.84 10.11 25.93
C LEU A 280 5.24 9.67 27.36
N ALA A 281 5.40 10.60 28.27
CA ALA A 281 5.78 10.31 29.65
C ALA A 281 4.75 9.45 30.40
N SER A 282 3.48 9.49 29.99
CA SER A 282 2.41 8.69 30.58
C SER A 282 2.57 7.19 30.40
N ASN A 283 3.01 6.73 29.20
CA ASN A 283 2.98 5.33 28.80
C ASN A 283 4.21 4.83 28.03
N GLY A 284 5.21 5.68 27.73
CA GLY A 284 6.41 5.31 26.99
C GLY A 284 6.23 5.12 25.49
N VAL A 285 5.08 5.49 24.94
CA VAL A 285 4.83 5.36 23.50
C VAL A 285 5.70 6.33 22.72
N LEU A 286 6.45 5.80 21.74
CA LEU A 286 7.26 6.59 20.81
C LEU A 286 6.35 7.40 19.89
N PHE A 287 6.42 8.73 19.93
CA PHE A 287 5.69 9.61 19.03
C PHE A 287 6.53 10.16 17.87
N GLY A 288 7.86 10.19 18.01
CA GLY A 288 8.73 10.69 16.95
C GLY A 288 10.20 10.41 17.19
N THR A 289 10.96 10.23 16.12
CA THR A 289 12.41 10.07 16.13
C THR A 289 12.96 10.28 14.72
N ASN A 290 14.20 10.72 14.60
CA ASN A 290 14.98 10.69 13.36
C ASN A 290 16.04 9.57 13.35
N ARG A 291 16.00 8.64 14.30
CA ARG A 291 16.92 7.52 14.37
C ARG A 291 16.41 6.34 13.53
N LYS A 292 17.18 5.97 12.51
CA LYS A 292 16.87 4.84 11.62
C LYS A 292 16.74 3.51 12.37
N ASP A 293 17.66 3.23 13.28
CA ASP A 293 17.68 1.98 14.08
C ASP A 293 16.41 1.83 14.94
N ILE A 294 15.92 2.92 15.52
CA ILE A 294 14.67 2.94 16.27
C ILE A 294 13.49 2.67 15.33
N MET A 295 13.42 3.32 14.16
CA MET A 295 12.33 3.10 13.21
C MET A 295 12.30 1.66 12.68
N ILE A 296 13.47 1.01 12.49
CA ILE A 296 13.57 -0.41 12.15
C ILE A 296 13.00 -1.29 13.28
N ASN A 297 13.38 -1.01 14.54
CA ASN A 297 12.89 -1.76 15.70
C ASN A 297 11.37 -1.68 15.88
N TYR A 298 10.80 -0.53 15.53
CA TYR A 298 9.35 -0.27 15.58
C TYR A 298 8.60 -0.71 14.32
N ASP A 299 9.23 -1.40 13.35
CA ASP A 299 8.67 -1.78 12.05
C ASP A 299 8.07 -0.58 11.27
N ARG A 300 8.66 0.62 11.46
CA ARG A 300 8.22 1.88 10.84
C ARG A 300 9.25 2.45 9.84
N TYR A 301 10.32 1.72 9.57
CA TYR A 301 11.30 2.13 8.58
C TYR A 301 10.68 2.18 7.18
N SER A 302 11.10 3.16 6.40
CA SER A 302 10.71 3.33 5.00
C SER A 302 11.91 3.79 4.18
N GLU A 303 12.22 3.09 3.10
CA GLU A 303 13.26 3.47 2.15
C GLU A 303 12.97 4.83 1.49
N ASP A 304 11.70 5.14 1.20
CA ASP A 304 11.27 6.44 0.69
C ASP A 304 11.57 7.58 1.69
N SER A 305 11.38 7.34 2.98
CA SER A 305 11.73 8.29 4.04
C SER A 305 13.25 8.46 4.17
N GLU A 306 14.02 7.38 4.00
CA GLU A 306 15.48 7.44 3.99
C GLU A 306 16.00 8.26 2.80
N ASN A 307 15.49 8.00 1.61
CA ASN A 307 15.84 8.76 0.39
C ASN A 307 15.48 10.26 0.49
N LYS A 308 14.55 10.62 1.37
CA LYS A 308 14.18 12.01 1.68
C LYS A 308 14.98 12.61 2.84
N GLY A 309 15.92 11.87 3.40
CA GLY A 309 16.76 12.35 4.53
C GLY A 309 16.05 12.42 5.88
N TRP A 310 14.91 11.72 6.07
CA TRP A 310 14.15 11.78 7.34
C TRP A 310 14.90 11.13 8.52
N TYR A 311 15.90 10.32 8.22
CA TYR A 311 16.74 9.66 9.24
C TYR A 311 18.12 10.33 9.39
N ASP A 312 18.33 11.45 8.69
CA ASP A 312 19.55 12.27 8.89
C ASP A 312 19.45 13.03 10.21
N PRO A 313 20.60 13.45 10.78
CA PRO A 313 20.61 14.30 11.94
C PRO A 313 19.81 15.57 11.68
N LEU A 314 18.93 15.93 12.60
CA LEU A 314 18.18 17.18 12.54
C LEU A 314 19.14 18.35 12.69
N LYS A 315 19.19 19.23 11.68
CA LYS A 315 20.00 20.44 11.63
C LYS A 315 19.21 21.60 12.24
N VAL A 316 19.74 22.22 13.27
CA VAL A 316 19.07 23.29 14.01
C VAL A 316 20.06 24.44 14.26
N PRO A 317 19.70 25.71 13.97
CA PRO A 317 20.51 26.86 14.38
C PRO A 317 20.50 27.00 15.90
N PHE A 318 21.68 26.98 16.52
CA PHE A 318 21.80 27.10 17.99
C PHE A 318 21.58 28.53 18.43
N SER A 319 20.40 28.80 18.97
CA SER A 319 20.01 30.12 19.47
C SER A 319 18.82 30.02 20.41
N ASN A 320 18.58 31.06 21.20
CA ASN A 320 17.37 31.16 22.01
C ASN A 320 16.06 31.21 21.21
N GLN A 321 16.14 31.44 19.89
CA GLN A 321 15.00 31.54 18.96
C GLN A 321 14.74 30.25 18.15
N MET A 322 15.39 29.13 18.50
CA MET A 322 15.15 27.84 17.86
C MET A 322 13.64 27.53 17.79
N GLN A 323 13.18 27.02 16.64
CA GLN A 323 11.78 26.63 16.44
C GLN A 323 11.50 25.23 17.03
N LEU A 324 11.75 25.08 18.32
CA LEU A 324 11.57 23.87 19.11
C LEU A 324 10.73 24.20 20.36
N ILE A 325 10.15 23.18 20.99
CA ILE A 325 9.47 23.36 22.29
C ILE A 325 10.47 23.82 23.38
N GLU A 326 9.99 24.61 24.30
CA GLU A 326 10.86 25.32 25.26
C GLU A 326 11.74 24.36 26.08
N GLY A 327 11.16 23.28 26.60
CA GLY A 327 11.93 22.31 27.39
C GLY A 327 13.00 21.56 26.59
N PHE A 328 12.78 21.36 25.27
CA PHE A 328 13.81 20.77 24.40
C PHE A 328 14.98 21.74 24.17
N LYS A 329 14.67 23.03 23.97
CA LYS A 329 15.69 24.07 23.85
C LYS A 329 16.54 24.16 25.14
N GLU A 330 15.88 24.14 26.30
CA GLU A 330 16.57 24.21 27.57
C GLU A 330 17.56 23.04 27.77
N ALA A 331 17.18 21.83 27.33
CA ALA A 331 18.07 20.68 27.34
C ALA A 331 19.28 20.89 26.41
N LEU A 332 19.05 21.30 25.14
CA LEU A 332 20.13 21.55 24.18
C LEU A 332 21.12 22.62 24.67
N MET A 333 20.64 23.69 25.29
CA MET A 333 21.49 24.75 25.83
C MET A 333 22.47 24.27 26.91
N MET A 334 22.24 23.09 27.51
CA MET A 334 23.11 22.50 28.52
C MET A 334 24.12 21.50 27.92
N MET A 335 24.02 21.12 26.65
CA MET A 335 24.79 20.06 26.03
C MET A 335 26.08 20.60 25.39
N ASN A 336 27.10 19.74 25.37
CA ASN A 336 28.27 19.83 24.51
C ASN A 336 28.19 18.79 23.39
N VAL A 337 28.99 18.94 22.35
CA VAL A 337 29.10 17.91 21.29
C VAL A 337 29.52 16.57 21.90
N GLY A 338 28.80 15.51 21.51
CA GLY A 338 28.96 14.16 22.04
C GLY A 338 28.12 13.85 23.29
N ASP A 339 27.44 14.85 23.88
CA ASP A 339 26.54 14.59 25.01
C ASP A 339 25.29 13.87 24.53
N LYS A 340 24.84 12.90 25.35
CA LYS A 340 23.53 12.24 25.25
C LYS A 340 22.75 12.47 26.53
N VAL A 341 21.57 13.04 26.43
CA VAL A 341 20.74 13.39 27.57
C VAL A 341 19.35 12.77 27.52
N TYR A 342 18.83 12.44 28.69
CA TYR A 342 17.41 12.27 28.93
C TYR A 342 16.83 13.60 29.42
N ALA A 343 15.70 14.01 28.84
CA ALA A 343 14.96 15.20 29.24
C ALA A 343 13.48 14.83 29.46
N TYR A 344 12.98 15.05 30.71
CA TYR A 344 11.54 15.09 30.95
C TYR A 344 11.07 16.55 30.81
N ILE A 345 10.03 16.73 30.02
CA ILE A 345 9.49 18.05 29.66
C ILE A 345 8.02 18.09 30.07
N PRO A 346 7.64 18.85 31.10
CA PRO A 346 6.24 19.02 31.46
C PRO A 346 5.46 19.70 30.34
N SER A 347 4.16 19.45 30.26
CA SER A 347 3.33 19.84 29.14
C SER A 347 3.34 21.35 28.84
N ASP A 348 3.46 22.21 29.82
CA ASP A 348 3.57 23.67 29.67
C ASP A 348 4.89 24.13 29.02
N MET A 349 5.95 23.33 29.15
CA MET A 349 7.23 23.51 28.47
C MET A 349 7.30 22.73 27.13
N GLY A 350 6.25 21.99 26.81
CA GLY A 350 6.06 21.21 25.59
C GLY A 350 5.03 21.83 24.64
N TYR A 351 4.00 21.07 24.29
CA TYR A 351 2.91 21.50 23.38
C TYR A 351 1.68 22.08 24.12
N GLY A 352 1.68 22.04 25.44
CA GLY A 352 0.61 22.59 26.29
C GLY A 352 -0.75 21.95 25.99
N SER A 353 -1.77 22.80 25.95
CA SER A 353 -3.17 22.38 25.69
C SER A 353 -3.45 22.04 24.24
N LYS A 354 -2.45 22.06 23.33
CA LYS A 354 -2.60 21.74 21.92
C LYS A 354 -2.16 20.30 21.64
N ALA A 355 -3.09 19.47 21.17
CA ALA A 355 -2.74 18.16 20.65
C ALA A 355 -1.92 18.28 19.35
N GLN A 356 -0.97 17.38 19.13
CA GLN A 356 -0.20 17.27 17.88
C GLN A 356 -0.65 16.05 17.11
N GLY A 357 -1.53 16.26 16.12
CA GLY A 357 -2.17 15.19 15.38
C GLY A 357 -2.87 14.18 16.30
N ASN A 358 -2.75 12.89 15.95
CA ASN A 358 -3.28 11.78 16.74
C ASN A 358 -2.23 11.14 17.68
N THR A 359 -1.01 11.68 17.71
CA THR A 359 0.14 11.04 18.40
C THR A 359 0.44 11.64 19.75
N ILE A 360 0.27 12.94 19.92
CA ILE A 360 0.51 13.63 21.20
C ILE A 360 -0.80 14.27 21.67
N PRO A 361 -1.48 13.69 22.66
CA PRO A 361 -2.66 14.30 23.27
C PRO A 361 -2.37 15.67 23.89
N ALA A 362 -3.38 16.51 24.02
CA ALA A 362 -3.26 17.76 24.76
C ALA A 362 -2.82 17.54 26.22
N ASN A 363 -2.04 18.45 26.76
CA ASN A 363 -1.49 18.41 28.13
C ASN A 363 -0.63 17.17 28.42
N SER A 364 0.05 16.64 27.39
CA SER A 364 0.98 15.51 27.55
C SER A 364 2.35 16.01 28.03
N ASP A 365 2.85 15.43 29.12
CA ASP A 365 4.25 15.49 29.46
C ASP A 365 5.05 14.57 28.52
N LEU A 366 6.25 15.01 28.16
CA LEU A 366 7.09 14.37 27.16
C LEU A 366 8.42 13.93 27.77
N GLU A 367 8.99 12.88 27.19
CA GLU A 367 10.33 12.42 27.50
C GLU A 367 11.14 12.35 26.22
N PHE A 368 12.36 12.84 26.23
CA PHE A 368 13.26 12.80 25.09
C PHE A 368 14.60 12.19 25.45
N ILE A 369 15.15 11.42 24.53
CA ILE A 369 16.58 11.11 24.47
C ILE A 369 17.15 11.98 23.36
N ILE A 370 18.11 12.86 23.68
CA ILE A 370 18.71 13.80 22.73
C ILE A 370 20.20 13.53 22.67
N GLU A 371 20.75 13.44 21.49
CA GLU A 371 22.19 13.25 21.24
C GLU A 371 22.69 14.39 20.34
N LEU A 372 23.59 15.20 20.86
CA LEU A 372 24.23 16.28 20.10
C LEU A 372 25.51 15.75 19.46
N ILE A 373 25.49 15.51 18.17
CA ILE A 373 26.56 14.74 17.48
C ILE A 373 27.60 15.62 16.86
N ASP A 374 27.26 16.82 16.38
CA ASP A 374 28.21 17.71 15.69
C ASP A 374 27.75 19.16 15.69
N ILE A 375 28.64 20.06 15.31
CA ILE A 375 28.40 21.48 15.02
C ILE A 375 29.07 21.86 13.69
N SER A 376 28.47 22.80 12.97
CA SER A 376 29.14 23.53 11.89
C SER A 376 29.03 25.02 12.15
N ASN A 377 30.14 25.72 11.91
CA ASN A 377 30.24 27.19 12.03
C ASN A 377 29.70 27.88 10.78
#